data_994f18c652f01e1119235d877fcf3666
#
_entry.id   994f18c652f01e1119235d877fcf3666
#
_cell.length_a   1.000
_cell.length_b   1.000
_cell.length_c   1.000
_cell.angle_alpha   90.00
_cell.angle_beta   90.00
_cell.angle_gamma   90.00
#
_symmetry.space_group_name_H-M   'P 1'
#
loop_
_entity.id
_entity.type
_entity.pdbx_description
1 polymer ?
#
loop_
_entity_poly.entity_id
_entity_poly.type
_entity_poly.pdbx_seq_one_letter_code
_entity_poly.pdbx_strand_id
1 'polypeptide(L)'
;MIRIVFLDRDTLSPETVVRAPSVPHEMVVHARTAPHEVAERIRDADVVITNKAPVRAEAVAGAAKLKLIAVSATGTDIVDLAEAKARGIAVCNIRNYAKNTVPEHTFALMLALRRSILPYRQSVIEGRWQQAAQFCYFDYPIADLGGSTLGIIGHGTLGQSVGKIAEAFGMRVLAAGRRDATDIKPGQTAFDEVLKRADVITLHCPLTPETRGVIGIREFALMERKPLLINTGRGGLVDEHALEQALDAGQISGAGFDVTDGEPPAADSPMMRIASRENVILTPHVAWASREAIQALADQLIENIELFFAGKPRNLVG
;
A
#
# COMPACT_ATOMS: atom_id res chain seq x y z
N MET A 1 -35.57 -9.82 -3.08
CA MET A 1 -34.25 -10.43 -3.29
C MET A 1 -33.35 -9.34 -3.82
N ILE A 2 -32.18 -9.10 -3.21
CA ILE A 2 -31.23 -8.07 -3.64
C ILE A 2 -30.30 -8.64 -4.71
N ARG A 3 -29.89 -7.81 -5.67
CA ARG A 3 -28.91 -8.18 -6.70
C ARG A 3 -27.54 -7.61 -6.34
N ILE A 4 -26.57 -8.48 -6.13
CA ILE A 4 -25.19 -8.15 -5.81
C ILE A 4 -24.34 -8.44 -7.04
N VAL A 5 -23.52 -7.48 -7.46
CA VAL A 5 -22.59 -7.64 -8.57
C VAL A 5 -21.15 -7.48 -8.05
N PHE A 6 -20.34 -8.54 -8.15
CA PHE A 6 -18.91 -8.51 -7.85
C PHE A 6 -18.16 -8.31 -9.16
N LEU A 7 -17.51 -7.14 -9.30
CA LEU A 7 -16.91 -6.72 -10.58
C LEU A 7 -15.57 -7.38 -10.91
N ASP A 8 -14.78 -7.77 -9.88
CA ASP A 8 -13.37 -8.10 -10.07
C ASP A 8 -12.85 -9.13 -9.04
N ARG A 9 -13.53 -10.30 -8.99
CA ARG A 9 -13.25 -11.37 -8.03
C ARG A 9 -11.78 -11.83 -8.05
N ASP A 10 -11.12 -11.81 -9.21
CA ASP A 10 -9.72 -12.23 -9.38
C ASP A 10 -8.71 -11.29 -8.69
N THR A 11 -9.16 -10.17 -8.15
CA THR A 11 -8.33 -9.31 -7.29
C THR A 11 -8.12 -9.87 -5.88
N LEU A 12 -8.87 -10.91 -5.51
CA LEU A 12 -8.65 -11.70 -4.30
C LEU A 12 -8.03 -13.05 -4.69
N SER A 13 -7.19 -13.59 -3.80
CA SER A 13 -6.59 -14.92 -4.02
C SER A 13 -7.65 -15.97 -4.37
N PRO A 14 -7.35 -16.91 -5.27
CA PRO A 14 -8.25 -18.05 -5.60
C PRO A 14 -8.67 -18.86 -4.37
N GLU A 15 -7.80 -18.97 -3.37
CA GLU A 15 -8.06 -19.73 -2.13
C GLU A 15 -9.00 -18.98 -1.16
N THR A 16 -9.26 -17.69 -1.37
CA THR A 16 -10.10 -16.89 -0.49
C THR A 16 -11.56 -17.30 -0.59
N VAL A 17 -12.15 -17.62 0.54
CA VAL A 17 -13.58 -17.97 0.61
C VAL A 17 -14.39 -16.68 0.77
N VAL A 18 -15.14 -16.31 -0.25
CA VAL A 18 -16.16 -15.27 -0.16
C VAL A 18 -17.48 -15.96 0.14
N ARG A 19 -17.89 -15.95 1.42
CA ARG A 19 -19.14 -16.57 1.84
C ARG A 19 -20.35 -15.84 1.26
N ALA A 20 -21.45 -16.54 1.11
CA ALA A 20 -22.71 -15.91 0.73
C ALA A 20 -23.23 -14.99 1.87
N PRO A 21 -23.77 -13.80 1.55
CA PRO A 21 -24.49 -13.00 2.55
C PRO A 21 -25.75 -13.72 3.08
N SER A 22 -26.08 -13.51 4.36
CA SER A 22 -27.25 -14.10 5.00
C SER A 22 -28.61 -13.51 4.53
N VAL A 23 -28.58 -12.38 3.83
CA VAL A 23 -29.78 -11.76 3.26
C VAL A 23 -30.17 -12.45 1.94
N PRO A 24 -31.48 -12.59 1.61
CA PRO A 24 -31.93 -13.17 0.33
C PRO A 24 -31.36 -12.39 -0.86
N HIS A 25 -30.52 -13.02 -1.68
CA HIS A 25 -29.81 -12.35 -2.77
C HIS A 25 -29.64 -13.24 -4.01
N GLU A 26 -29.38 -12.57 -5.13
CA GLU A 26 -28.75 -13.12 -6.33
C GLU A 26 -27.36 -12.49 -6.45
N MET A 27 -26.29 -13.29 -6.60
CA MET A 27 -24.94 -12.79 -6.76
C MET A 27 -24.43 -13.11 -8.15
N VAL A 28 -24.08 -12.06 -8.90
CA VAL A 28 -23.36 -12.17 -10.19
C VAL A 28 -21.88 -11.85 -9.95
N VAL A 29 -21.02 -12.78 -10.31
CA VAL A 29 -19.58 -12.65 -10.08
C VAL A 29 -18.84 -12.58 -11.41
N HIS A 30 -18.10 -11.48 -11.62
CA HIS A 30 -17.17 -11.33 -12.74
C HIS A 30 -15.75 -11.52 -12.26
N ALA A 31 -14.95 -12.29 -12.99
CA ALA A 31 -13.53 -12.46 -12.74
C ALA A 31 -12.79 -11.12 -12.83
N ARG A 32 -13.05 -10.39 -13.92
CA ARG A 32 -12.49 -9.06 -14.21
C ARG A 32 -13.55 -8.21 -14.91
N THR A 33 -13.45 -6.88 -14.74
CA THR A 33 -14.33 -5.91 -15.41
C THR A 33 -13.48 -4.76 -15.95
N ALA A 34 -13.51 -4.58 -17.26
CA ALA A 34 -12.86 -3.42 -17.88
C ALA A 34 -13.66 -2.13 -17.56
N PRO A 35 -13.00 -0.95 -17.54
CA PRO A 35 -13.67 0.30 -17.19
C PRO A 35 -14.95 0.59 -18.01
N HIS A 36 -14.97 0.28 -19.29
CA HIS A 36 -16.10 0.51 -20.17
C HIS A 36 -17.27 -0.47 -19.94
N GLU A 37 -17.05 -1.61 -19.27
CA GLU A 37 -18.10 -2.61 -18.98
C GLU A 37 -18.84 -2.31 -17.67
N VAL A 38 -18.25 -1.47 -16.78
CA VAL A 38 -18.76 -1.25 -15.42
C VAL A 38 -20.20 -0.76 -15.44
N ALA A 39 -20.51 0.27 -16.23
CA ALA A 39 -21.85 0.87 -16.28
C ALA A 39 -22.94 -0.13 -16.69
N GLU A 40 -22.66 -1.01 -17.66
CA GLU A 40 -23.59 -2.04 -18.08
C GLU A 40 -23.82 -3.09 -16.99
N ARG A 41 -22.71 -3.58 -16.38
CA ARG A 41 -22.77 -4.65 -15.36
C ARG A 41 -23.49 -4.26 -14.09
N ILE A 42 -23.41 -2.98 -13.68
CA ILE A 42 -24.04 -2.50 -12.44
C ILE A 42 -25.44 -1.90 -12.61
N ARG A 43 -25.95 -1.77 -13.84
CA ARG A 43 -27.21 -1.09 -14.17
C ARG A 43 -28.39 -1.51 -13.29
N ASP A 44 -28.54 -2.79 -13.01
CA ASP A 44 -29.63 -3.36 -12.22
C ASP A 44 -29.21 -3.85 -10.83
N ALA A 45 -27.99 -3.51 -10.38
CA ALA A 45 -27.47 -3.92 -9.10
C ALA A 45 -28.06 -3.11 -7.94
N ASP A 46 -28.39 -3.80 -6.83
CA ASP A 46 -28.65 -3.15 -5.52
C ASP A 46 -27.33 -2.92 -4.77
N VAL A 47 -26.35 -3.83 -4.95
CA VAL A 47 -25.03 -3.78 -4.32
C VAL A 47 -23.96 -4.03 -5.37
N VAL A 48 -22.92 -3.23 -5.36
CA VAL A 48 -21.70 -3.44 -6.15
C VAL A 48 -20.54 -3.75 -5.21
N ILE A 49 -19.82 -4.83 -5.49
CA ILE A 49 -18.53 -5.16 -4.87
C ILE A 49 -17.44 -4.85 -5.90
N THR A 50 -16.43 -4.09 -5.50
CA THR A 50 -15.28 -3.75 -6.35
C THR A 50 -14.01 -3.57 -5.53
N ASN A 51 -12.86 -3.94 -6.10
CA ASN A 51 -11.53 -3.64 -5.57
C ASN A 51 -10.77 -2.66 -6.47
N LYS A 52 -10.74 -2.93 -7.78
CA LYS A 52 -9.98 -2.16 -8.77
C LYS A 52 -10.80 -1.69 -9.96
N ALA A 53 -11.96 -2.31 -10.23
CA ALA A 53 -12.84 -1.85 -11.30
C ALA A 53 -13.43 -0.48 -10.95
N PRO A 54 -13.22 0.57 -11.79
CA PRO A 54 -13.53 1.95 -11.44
C PRO A 54 -15.04 2.23 -11.54
N VAL A 55 -15.67 2.50 -10.42
CA VAL A 55 -17.10 2.91 -10.36
C VAL A 55 -17.18 4.43 -10.38
N ARG A 56 -17.14 5.01 -11.59
CA ARG A 56 -17.14 6.46 -11.83
C ARG A 56 -18.54 7.03 -11.94
N ALA A 57 -18.66 8.35 -11.97
CA ALA A 57 -19.92 9.10 -11.99
C ALA A 57 -20.92 8.58 -13.03
N GLU A 58 -20.49 8.32 -14.28
CA GLU A 58 -21.37 7.82 -15.34
C GLU A 58 -21.99 6.46 -14.99
N ALA A 59 -21.20 5.54 -14.45
CA ALA A 59 -21.67 4.22 -14.04
C ALA A 59 -22.65 4.32 -12.86
N VAL A 60 -22.35 5.17 -11.87
CA VAL A 60 -23.23 5.46 -10.72
C VAL A 60 -24.56 6.07 -11.20
N ALA A 61 -24.49 7.01 -12.16
CA ALA A 61 -25.66 7.68 -12.71
C ALA A 61 -26.65 6.72 -13.39
N GLY A 62 -26.16 5.69 -14.07
CA GLY A 62 -26.96 4.69 -14.76
C GLY A 62 -27.56 3.60 -13.86
N ALA A 63 -27.14 3.49 -12.61
CA ALA A 63 -27.53 2.41 -11.69
C ALA A 63 -28.66 2.83 -10.74
N ALA A 64 -29.89 2.93 -11.26
CA ALA A 64 -31.03 3.48 -10.53
C ALA A 64 -31.45 2.71 -9.26
N LYS A 65 -31.07 1.44 -9.13
CA LYS A 65 -31.39 0.57 -7.97
C LYS A 65 -30.25 0.51 -6.95
N LEU A 66 -29.08 1.08 -7.26
CA LEU A 66 -27.89 0.95 -6.45
C LEU A 66 -28.04 1.63 -5.09
N LYS A 67 -27.80 0.89 -4.02
CA LYS A 67 -27.90 1.34 -2.63
C LYS A 67 -26.57 1.35 -1.91
N LEU A 68 -25.68 0.42 -2.30
CA LEU A 68 -24.40 0.23 -1.63
C LEU A 68 -23.28 -0.09 -2.63
N ILE A 69 -22.16 0.59 -2.50
CA ILE A 69 -20.87 0.20 -3.10
C ILE A 69 -19.97 -0.31 -1.98
N ALA A 70 -19.68 -1.60 -1.98
CA ALA A 70 -18.81 -2.25 -1.02
C ALA A 70 -17.42 -2.44 -1.63
N VAL A 71 -16.48 -1.59 -1.21
CA VAL A 71 -15.09 -1.62 -1.72
C VAL A 71 -14.32 -2.69 -0.96
N SER A 72 -13.81 -3.71 -1.65
CA SER A 72 -12.98 -4.78 -1.08
C SER A 72 -11.51 -4.34 -0.90
N ALA A 73 -11.31 -3.13 -0.39
CA ALA A 73 -10.02 -2.52 -0.08
C ALA A 73 -10.21 -1.43 0.99
N THR A 74 -9.10 -0.90 1.53
CA THR A 74 -9.13 0.30 2.37
C THR A 74 -9.23 1.57 1.52
N GLY A 75 -8.49 1.65 0.41
CA GLY A 75 -8.54 2.78 -0.53
C GLY A 75 -9.84 2.80 -1.33
N THR A 76 -10.39 3.98 -1.57
CA THR A 76 -11.65 4.18 -2.31
C THR A 76 -11.46 5.03 -3.57
N ASP A 77 -10.23 5.19 -4.02
CA ASP A 77 -9.85 6.03 -5.15
C ASP A 77 -10.53 5.64 -6.48
N ILE A 78 -11.03 4.40 -6.54
CA ILE A 78 -11.74 3.84 -7.71
C ILE A 78 -13.24 4.22 -7.74
N VAL A 79 -13.80 4.81 -6.67
CA VAL A 79 -15.21 5.20 -6.57
C VAL A 79 -15.35 6.72 -6.66
N ASP A 80 -16.35 7.21 -7.40
CA ASP A 80 -16.75 8.61 -7.33
C ASP A 80 -17.64 8.82 -6.08
N LEU A 81 -16.99 9.20 -4.98
CA LEU A 81 -17.66 9.41 -3.70
C LEU A 81 -18.65 10.58 -3.74
N ALA A 82 -18.36 11.63 -4.53
CA ALA A 82 -19.23 12.80 -4.62
C ALA A 82 -20.55 12.46 -5.32
N GLU A 83 -20.49 11.75 -6.45
CA GLU A 83 -21.67 11.30 -7.17
C GLU A 83 -22.47 10.26 -6.37
N ALA A 84 -21.80 9.30 -5.72
CA ALA A 84 -22.47 8.33 -4.84
C ALA A 84 -23.26 9.04 -3.74
N LYS A 85 -22.65 10.02 -3.06
CA LYS A 85 -23.30 10.83 -2.03
C LYS A 85 -24.48 11.65 -2.56
N ALA A 86 -24.33 12.30 -3.71
CA ALA A 86 -25.39 13.10 -4.34
C ALA A 86 -26.64 12.26 -4.64
N ARG A 87 -26.47 10.95 -4.87
CA ARG A 87 -27.55 9.99 -5.15
C ARG A 87 -28.02 9.20 -3.93
N GLY A 88 -27.48 9.46 -2.75
CA GLY A 88 -27.82 8.74 -1.53
C GLY A 88 -27.32 7.28 -1.52
N ILE A 89 -26.31 6.95 -2.33
CA ILE A 89 -25.68 5.63 -2.39
C ILE A 89 -24.61 5.57 -1.31
N ALA A 90 -24.74 4.60 -0.40
CA ALA A 90 -23.72 4.38 0.62
C ALA A 90 -22.46 3.75 0.01
N VAL A 91 -21.30 4.18 0.50
CA VAL A 91 -20.02 3.55 0.16
C VAL A 91 -19.39 3.05 1.45
N CYS A 92 -18.98 1.79 1.50
CA CYS A 92 -18.20 1.25 2.61
C CYS A 92 -16.91 0.62 2.12
N ASN A 93 -15.91 0.59 3.00
CA ASN A 93 -14.59 0.01 2.73
C ASN A 93 -14.18 -1.01 3.80
N ILE A 94 -12.99 -1.59 3.65
CA ILE A 94 -12.41 -2.51 4.63
C ILE A 94 -11.38 -1.78 5.48
N ARG A 95 -11.41 -2.00 6.79
CA ARG A 95 -10.50 -1.35 7.74
C ARG A 95 -9.76 -2.36 8.60
N ASN A 96 -8.52 -2.03 8.95
CA ASN A 96 -7.69 -2.75 9.92
C ASN A 96 -7.35 -4.22 9.59
N TYR A 97 -7.69 -4.73 8.41
CA TYR A 97 -7.39 -6.11 8.02
C TYR A 97 -5.89 -6.37 7.81
N ALA A 98 -5.18 -5.35 7.34
CA ALA A 98 -3.76 -5.44 6.98
C ALA A 98 -2.80 -4.95 8.09
N LYS A 99 -3.29 -4.82 9.34
CA LYS A 99 -2.51 -4.26 10.47
C LYS A 99 -1.26 -5.06 10.83
N ASN A 100 -1.19 -6.34 10.46
CA ASN A 100 -0.03 -7.21 10.67
C ASN A 100 0.75 -7.35 9.36
N THR A 101 0.10 -7.74 8.26
CA THR A 101 0.77 -8.11 7.01
C THR A 101 1.55 -6.97 6.37
N VAL A 102 1.01 -5.74 6.33
CA VAL A 102 1.75 -4.59 5.76
C VAL A 102 3.00 -4.24 6.58
N PRO A 103 2.95 -4.17 7.92
CA PRO A 103 4.17 -4.02 8.73
C PRO A 103 5.18 -5.15 8.54
N GLU A 104 4.75 -6.40 8.46
CA GLU A 104 5.64 -7.54 8.20
C GLU A 104 6.33 -7.42 6.84
N HIS A 105 5.58 -7.07 5.79
CA HIS A 105 6.16 -6.83 4.46
C HIS A 105 7.13 -5.65 4.45
N THR A 106 6.79 -4.56 5.17
CA THR A 106 7.67 -3.40 5.35
C THR A 106 9.01 -3.83 5.97
N PHE A 107 8.96 -4.66 7.02
CA PHE A 107 10.19 -5.19 7.66
C PHE A 107 10.91 -6.23 6.79
N ALA A 108 10.20 -7.04 6.00
CA ALA A 108 10.83 -7.95 5.04
C ALA A 108 11.68 -7.17 4.02
N LEU A 109 11.16 -6.07 3.47
CA LEU A 109 11.91 -5.18 2.58
C LEU A 109 13.11 -4.54 3.30
N MET A 110 12.90 -3.98 4.51
CA MET A 110 13.98 -3.38 5.31
C MET A 110 15.10 -4.38 5.59
N LEU A 111 14.77 -5.57 6.07
CA LEU A 111 15.74 -6.61 6.41
C LEU A 111 16.47 -7.11 5.18
N ALA A 112 15.75 -7.37 4.07
CA ALA A 112 16.36 -7.83 2.84
C ALA A 112 17.41 -6.82 2.29
N LEU A 113 17.09 -5.52 2.34
CA LEU A 113 17.98 -4.46 1.88
C LEU A 113 19.14 -4.21 2.87
N ARG A 114 18.86 -4.07 4.18
CA ARG A 114 19.90 -3.81 5.20
C ARG A 114 20.90 -4.94 5.33
N ARG A 115 20.51 -6.19 5.01
CA ARG A 115 21.36 -7.38 5.07
C ARG A 115 21.87 -7.80 3.70
N SER A 116 21.54 -7.08 2.62
CA SER A 116 21.90 -7.41 1.23
C SER A 116 21.56 -8.86 0.88
N ILE A 117 20.38 -9.35 1.32
CA ILE A 117 20.02 -10.78 1.21
C ILE A 117 19.95 -11.22 -0.26
N LEU A 118 19.32 -10.40 -1.13
CA LEU A 118 19.13 -10.76 -2.54
C LEU A 118 20.46 -10.80 -3.30
N PRO A 119 21.35 -9.78 -3.25
CA PRO A 119 22.63 -9.84 -3.94
C PRO A 119 23.53 -10.95 -3.37
N TYR A 120 23.60 -11.18 -2.04
CA TYR A 120 24.33 -12.33 -1.51
C TYR A 120 23.79 -13.67 -2.00
N ARG A 121 22.45 -13.83 -2.00
CA ARG A 121 21.82 -15.04 -2.56
C ARG A 121 22.26 -15.27 -4.01
N GLN A 122 22.19 -14.22 -4.83
CA GLN A 122 22.54 -14.31 -6.24
C GLN A 122 24.00 -14.66 -6.43
N SER A 123 24.90 -13.99 -5.73
CA SER A 123 26.35 -14.25 -5.83
C SER A 123 26.75 -15.66 -5.36
N VAL A 124 26.05 -16.24 -4.37
CA VAL A 124 26.23 -17.63 -3.96
C VAL A 124 25.83 -18.60 -5.08
N ILE A 125 24.69 -18.36 -5.75
CA ILE A 125 24.22 -19.16 -6.89
C ILE A 125 25.22 -19.09 -8.04
N GLU A 126 25.86 -17.96 -8.28
CA GLU A 126 26.87 -17.74 -9.31
C GLU A 126 28.27 -18.32 -8.96
N GLY A 127 28.41 -18.96 -7.80
CA GLY A 127 29.64 -19.62 -7.40
C GLY A 127 30.69 -18.72 -6.73
N ARG A 128 30.32 -17.49 -6.36
CA ARG A 128 31.24 -16.55 -5.71
C ARG A 128 31.77 -17.06 -4.37
N TRP A 129 30.96 -17.83 -3.62
CA TRP A 129 31.39 -18.38 -2.34
C TRP A 129 32.48 -19.45 -2.51
N GLN A 130 32.38 -20.31 -3.51
CA GLN A 130 33.38 -21.32 -3.83
C GLN A 130 34.72 -20.69 -4.24
N GLN A 131 34.68 -19.47 -4.76
CA GLN A 131 35.87 -18.69 -5.14
C GLN A 131 36.47 -17.90 -3.96
N ALA A 132 35.78 -17.79 -2.83
CA ALA A 132 36.28 -17.15 -1.64
C ALA A 132 37.39 -18.02 -1.03
N ALA A 133 38.55 -17.43 -0.74
CA ALA A 133 39.67 -18.13 -0.11
C ALA A 133 39.45 -18.39 1.40
N GLN A 134 38.26 -18.10 1.92
CA GLN A 134 37.91 -18.22 3.32
C GLN A 134 36.40 -18.59 3.48
N PHE A 135 35.94 -18.80 4.71
CA PHE A 135 34.58 -19.27 5.01
C PHE A 135 33.48 -18.26 4.66
N CYS A 136 33.79 -16.98 4.43
CA CYS A 136 32.82 -15.91 4.08
C CYS A 136 33.47 -14.90 3.13
N TYR A 137 32.66 -13.93 2.65
CA TYR A 137 33.15 -12.77 1.88
C TYR A 137 32.21 -11.56 2.16
N PHE A 138 32.69 -10.34 1.85
CA PHE A 138 32.06 -9.08 2.24
C PHE A 138 31.84 -8.16 1.04
N ASP A 139 31.30 -8.69 -0.04
CA ASP A 139 31.13 -7.96 -1.30
C ASP A 139 29.98 -6.94 -1.24
N TYR A 140 29.00 -7.14 -0.35
CA TYR A 140 27.84 -6.27 -0.18
C TYR A 140 27.73 -5.74 1.25
N PRO A 141 27.24 -4.49 1.44
CA PRO A 141 27.12 -3.91 2.77
C PRO A 141 26.07 -4.63 3.62
N ILE A 142 26.41 -4.84 4.89
CA ILE A 142 25.51 -5.39 5.90
C ILE A 142 25.43 -4.40 7.05
N ALA A 143 24.21 -4.01 7.42
CA ALA A 143 23.99 -3.09 8.54
C ALA A 143 22.83 -3.58 9.43
N ASP A 144 22.94 -3.32 10.73
CA ASP A 144 21.93 -3.69 11.70
C ASP A 144 20.76 -2.68 11.72
N LEU A 145 19.59 -3.14 12.12
CA LEU A 145 18.45 -2.27 12.47
C LEU A 145 18.60 -1.75 13.90
N GLY A 146 19.09 -2.57 14.85
CA GLY A 146 19.32 -2.18 16.24
C GLY A 146 20.19 -0.93 16.35
N GLY A 147 19.76 0.05 17.15
CA GLY A 147 20.42 1.34 17.33
C GLY A 147 20.22 2.35 16.20
N SER A 148 19.67 1.96 15.04
CA SER A 148 19.35 2.87 13.94
C SER A 148 18.05 3.66 14.20
N THR A 149 17.79 4.67 13.37
CA THR A 149 16.61 5.53 13.49
C THR A 149 15.63 5.27 12.34
N LEU A 150 14.38 4.96 12.68
CA LEU A 150 13.27 4.83 11.72
C LEU A 150 12.45 6.12 11.69
N GLY A 151 12.36 6.76 10.54
CA GLY A 151 11.43 7.85 10.25
C GLY A 151 10.13 7.31 9.68
N ILE A 152 8.99 7.63 10.30
CA ILE A 152 7.66 7.19 9.85
C ILE A 152 6.87 8.40 9.34
N ILE A 153 6.55 8.42 8.06
CA ILE A 153 5.68 9.43 7.44
C ILE A 153 4.27 8.86 7.35
N GLY A 154 3.35 9.39 8.19
CA GLY A 154 2.01 8.83 8.35
C GLY A 154 1.91 7.89 9.56
N HIS A 155 1.64 8.46 10.73
CA HIS A 155 1.56 7.73 12.01
C HIS A 155 0.12 7.33 12.37
N GLY A 156 -0.61 6.75 11.39
CA GLY A 156 -1.91 6.08 11.59
C GLY A 156 -1.74 4.63 12.07
N THR A 157 -2.80 3.80 11.90
CA THR A 157 -2.79 2.39 12.37
C THR A 157 -1.59 1.60 11.87
N LEU A 158 -1.25 1.69 10.58
CA LEU A 158 -0.12 0.95 9.99
C LEU A 158 1.22 1.51 10.47
N GLY A 159 1.41 2.84 10.43
CA GLY A 159 2.64 3.46 10.91
C GLY A 159 2.93 3.17 12.39
N GLN A 160 1.89 3.15 13.25
CA GLN A 160 2.03 2.75 14.65
C GLN A 160 2.42 1.27 14.81
N SER A 161 1.83 0.38 13.98
CA SER A 161 2.20 -1.04 14.00
C SER A 161 3.66 -1.25 13.58
N VAL A 162 4.11 -0.56 12.54
CA VAL A 162 5.52 -0.56 12.10
C VAL A 162 6.43 -0.01 13.20
N GLY A 163 6.04 1.09 13.87
CA GLY A 163 6.79 1.66 14.97
C GLY A 163 7.03 0.67 16.12
N LYS A 164 6.00 -0.08 16.52
CA LYS A 164 6.10 -1.11 17.57
C LYS A 164 7.09 -2.23 17.22
N ILE A 165 7.10 -2.67 15.97
CA ILE A 165 8.05 -3.68 15.51
C ILE A 165 9.47 -3.09 15.48
N ALA A 166 9.63 -1.84 15.05
CA ALA A 166 10.91 -1.14 15.06
C ALA A 166 11.51 -1.03 16.47
N GLU A 167 10.69 -0.68 17.46
CA GLU A 167 11.10 -0.62 18.85
C GLU A 167 11.57 -2.00 19.37
N ALA A 168 10.89 -3.08 18.97
CA ALA A 168 11.30 -4.45 19.31
C ALA A 168 12.63 -4.86 18.67
N PHE A 169 12.97 -4.28 17.51
CA PHE A 169 14.31 -4.40 16.90
C PHE A 169 15.36 -3.47 17.54
N GLY A 170 15.02 -2.68 18.55
CA GLY A 170 15.93 -1.72 19.17
C GLY A 170 16.20 -0.46 18.35
N MET A 171 15.32 -0.12 17.39
CA MET A 171 15.40 1.12 16.64
C MET A 171 14.83 2.31 17.43
N ARG A 172 15.29 3.51 17.13
CA ARG A 172 14.67 4.76 17.57
C ARG A 172 13.62 5.18 16.55
N VAL A 173 12.38 5.41 17.00
CA VAL A 173 11.26 5.78 16.13
C VAL A 173 11.05 7.30 16.16
N LEU A 174 10.98 7.92 14.99
CA LEU A 174 10.60 9.33 14.78
C LEU A 174 9.32 9.37 13.94
N ALA A 175 8.19 9.74 14.55
CA ALA A 175 6.95 9.97 13.82
C ALA A 175 6.97 11.39 13.22
N ALA A 176 6.89 11.49 11.90
CA ALA A 176 6.90 12.78 11.21
C ALA A 176 5.60 13.57 11.44
N GLY A 177 5.71 14.86 11.72
CA GLY A 177 4.63 15.81 11.55
C GLY A 177 4.24 15.96 10.07
N ARG A 178 3.22 16.76 9.78
CA ARG A 178 2.89 17.10 8.39
C ARG A 178 4.03 17.92 7.79
N ARG A 179 4.28 17.71 6.49
CA ARG A 179 5.16 18.59 5.71
C ARG A 179 4.68 20.05 5.87
N ASP A 180 5.61 20.95 6.01
CA ASP A 180 5.36 22.39 6.16
C ASP A 180 4.50 22.80 7.40
N ALA A 181 4.27 21.89 8.35
CA ALA A 181 3.56 22.23 9.58
C ALA A 181 4.45 23.09 10.50
N THR A 182 3.92 24.21 10.94
CA THR A 182 4.56 25.08 11.96
C THR A 182 4.25 24.62 13.39
N ASP A 183 3.13 23.91 13.58
CA ASP A 183 2.72 23.34 14.85
C ASP A 183 2.91 21.82 14.84
N ILE A 184 3.88 21.34 15.61
CA ILE A 184 4.22 19.93 15.72
C ILE A 184 3.51 19.32 16.93
N LYS A 185 2.65 18.35 16.69
CA LYS A 185 1.90 17.68 17.76
C LYS A 185 2.82 16.94 18.74
N PRO A 186 2.45 16.84 20.03
CA PRO A 186 3.19 16.04 20.99
C PRO A 186 3.44 14.60 20.46
N GLY A 187 4.67 14.12 20.62
CA GLY A 187 5.08 12.81 20.13
C GLY A 187 5.45 12.76 18.64
N GLN A 188 5.37 13.87 17.92
CA GLN A 188 5.86 14.00 16.55
C GLN A 188 7.15 14.79 16.48
N THR A 189 7.91 14.56 15.40
CA THR A 189 9.13 15.30 15.05
C THR A 189 8.85 16.10 13.78
N ALA A 190 9.45 17.27 13.63
CA ALA A 190 9.32 18.07 12.42
C ALA A 190 9.71 17.25 11.18
N PHE A 191 8.99 17.41 10.10
CA PHE A 191 9.14 16.58 8.89
C PHE A 191 10.60 16.61 8.39
N ASP A 192 11.18 17.78 8.21
CA ASP A 192 12.55 17.93 7.73
C ASP A 192 13.59 17.31 8.69
N GLU A 193 13.36 17.38 10.00
CA GLU A 193 14.23 16.77 11.01
C GLU A 193 14.17 15.22 10.94
N VAL A 194 13.02 14.65 10.61
CA VAL A 194 12.91 13.20 10.37
C VAL A 194 13.77 12.81 9.16
N LEU A 195 13.69 13.57 8.05
CA LEU A 195 14.48 13.30 6.85
C LEU A 195 15.99 13.34 7.11
N LYS A 196 16.46 14.32 7.88
CA LYS A 196 17.90 14.48 8.21
C LYS A 196 18.43 13.36 9.11
N ARG A 197 17.61 12.87 10.03
CA ARG A 197 18.06 12.01 11.14
C ARG A 197 17.78 10.52 10.95
N ALA A 198 16.91 10.15 10.02
CA ALA A 198 16.53 8.76 9.82
C ALA A 198 17.59 7.95 9.04
N ASP A 199 17.82 6.73 9.46
CA ASP A 199 18.59 5.70 8.74
C ASP A 199 17.71 4.86 7.82
N VAL A 200 16.39 4.81 8.13
CA VAL A 200 15.33 4.23 7.31
C VAL A 200 14.13 5.16 7.35
N ILE A 201 13.50 5.41 6.22
CA ILE A 201 12.25 6.17 6.11
C ILE A 201 11.19 5.26 5.52
N THR A 202 9.99 5.25 6.13
CA THR A 202 8.86 4.45 5.65
C THR A 202 7.58 5.28 5.56
N LEU A 203 6.79 5.04 4.50
CA LEU A 203 5.63 5.83 4.11
C LEU A 203 4.34 5.04 4.40
N HIS A 204 3.45 5.62 5.22
CA HIS A 204 2.16 5.04 5.61
C HIS A 204 1.04 6.09 5.63
N CYS A 205 1.23 7.24 4.99
CA CYS A 205 0.19 8.24 4.81
C CYS A 205 -0.70 7.93 3.59
N PRO A 206 -1.95 8.42 3.56
CA PRO A 206 -2.79 8.32 2.37
C PRO A 206 -2.23 9.22 1.25
N LEU A 207 -2.54 8.87 -0.01
CA LEU A 207 -2.29 9.73 -1.15
C LEU A 207 -3.43 10.75 -1.28
N THR A 208 -3.08 12.01 -1.12
CA THR A 208 -3.98 13.18 -1.29
C THR A 208 -3.28 14.22 -2.14
N PRO A 209 -3.94 15.30 -2.59
CA PRO A 209 -3.25 16.39 -3.28
C PRO A 209 -2.05 16.94 -2.49
N GLU A 210 -2.15 17.00 -1.14
CA GLU A 210 -1.10 17.53 -0.26
C GLU A 210 0.06 16.54 -0.05
N THR A 211 -0.18 15.24 -0.19
CA THR A 211 0.84 14.19 0.02
C THR A 211 1.41 13.64 -1.28
N ARG A 212 0.84 13.99 -2.43
CA ARG A 212 1.42 13.63 -3.73
C ARG A 212 2.82 14.24 -3.86
N GLY A 213 3.80 13.39 -4.17
CA GLY A 213 5.20 13.79 -4.24
C GLY A 213 5.73 14.34 -2.91
N VAL A 214 5.23 13.84 -1.77
CA VAL A 214 5.70 14.26 -0.44
C VAL A 214 7.19 13.98 -0.25
N ILE A 215 7.74 13.04 -1.00
CA ILE A 215 9.18 12.82 -1.17
C ILE A 215 9.52 13.13 -2.63
N GLY A 216 10.29 14.18 -2.84
CA GLY A 216 10.78 14.64 -4.13
C GLY A 216 12.23 15.12 -4.03
N ILE A 217 12.71 15.86 -5.02
CA ILE A 217 14.11 16.35 -5.11
C ILE A 217 14.54 17.08 -3.84
N ARG A 218 13.69 17.98 -3.30
CA ARG A 218 13.99 18.72 -2.07
C ARG A 218 14.20 17.78 -0.88
N GLU A 219 13.32 16.82 -0.72
CA GLU A 219 13.34 15.90 0.41
C GLU A 219 14.54 14.95 0.34
N PHE A 220 14.89 14.45 -0.85
CA PHE A 220 16.11 13.66 -1.04
C PHE A 220 17.37 14.44 -0.67
N ALA A 221 17.43 15.74 -1.01
CA ALA A 221 18.56 16.60 -0.64
C ALA A 221 18.71 16.82 0.88
N LEU A 222 17.65 16.61 1.67
CA LEU A 222 17.68 16.69 3.14
C LEU A 222 18.11 15.39 3.83
N MET A 223 18.23 14.28 3.09
CA MET A 223 18.53 12.95 3.65
C MET A 223 20.03 12.77 3.94
N GLU A 224 20.53 13.46 4.97
CA GLU A 224 21.96 13.52 5.32
C GLU A 224 22.57 12.14 5.64
N ARG A 225 21.77 11.20 6.15
CA ARG A 225 22.21 9.86 6.58
C ARG A 225 22.07 8.79 5.48
N LYS A 226 21.73 9.18 4.26
CA LYS A 226 21.50 8.28 3.13
C LYS A 226 20.58 7.10 3.49
N PRO A 227 19.34 7.37 3.94
CA PRO A 227 18.48 6.32 4.46
C PRO A 227 18.09 5.28 3.40
N LEU A 228 17.60 4.11 3.85
CA LEU A 228 16.71 3.30 3.03
C LEU A 228 15.34 3.98 2.95
N LEU A 229 14.74 4.01 1.76
CA LEU A 229 13.36 4.48 1.57
C LEU A 229 12.44 3.30 1.31
N ILE A 230 11.39 3.15 2.14
CA ILE A 230 10.41 2.08 2.02
C ILE A 230 9.02 2.66 1.75
N ASN A 231 8.36 2.19 0.70
CA ASN A 231 7.00 2.60 0.36
C ASN A 231 6.08 1.40 0.13
N THR A 232 5.27 1.08 1.13
CA THR A 232 4.18 0.10 1.08
C THR A 232 2.80 0.78 1.14
N GLY A 233 2.75 2.08 0.89
CA GLY A 233 1.55 2.90 0.93
C GLY A 233 0.92 3.14 -0.44
N ARG A 234 1.38 4.16 -1.14
CA ARG A 234 0.92 4.53 -2.49
C ARG A 234 2.09 5.05 -3.33
N GLY A 235 2.14 4.70 -4.62
CA GLY A 235 3.21 5.09 -5.54
C GLY A 235 3.40 6.59 -5.65
N GLY A 236 2.35 7.33 -5.89
CA GLY A 236 2.40 8.78 -6.04
C GLY A 236 2.82 9.59 -4.79
N LEU A 237 3.16 8.95 -3.66
CA LEU A 237 3.79 9.60 -2.50
C LEU A 237 5.24 9.98 -2.77
N VAL A 238 5.91 9.30 -3.68
CA VAL A 238 7.30 9.55 -4.06
C VAL A 238 7.33 9.96 -5.53
N ASP A 239 8.08 11.00 -5.84
CA ASP A 239 8.44 11.32 -7.22
C ASP A 239 9.45 10.27 -7.71
N GLU A 240 9.00 9.39 -8.61
CA GLU A 240 9.80 8.26 -9.11
C GLU A 240 11.02 8.70 -9.93
N HIS A 241 10.94 9.84 -10.63
CA HIS A 241 12.08 10.41 -11.33
C HIS A 241 13.13 10.96 -10.36
N ALA A 242 12.67 11.63 -9.30
CA ALA A 242 13.55 12.11 -8.25
C ALA A 242 14.19 10.93 -7.47
N LEU A 243 13.45 9.83 -7.28
CA LEU A 243 13.97 8.59 -6.66
C LEU A 243 15.12 8.00 -7.49
N GLU A 244 14.94 7.88 -8.82
CA GLU A 244 15.98 7.38 -9.72
C GLU A 244 17.25 8.23 -9.61
N GLN A 245 17.10 9.57 -9.66
CA GLN A 245 18.21 10.51 -9.51
C GLN A 245 18.88 10.42 -8.14
N ALA A 246 18.09 10.26 -7.06
CA ALA A 246 18.62 10.14 -5.71
C ALA A 246 19.44 8.86 -5.51
N LEU A 247 19.04 7.76 -6.12
CA LEU A 247 19.81 6.52 -6.16
C LEU A 247 21.12 6.69 -6.93
N ASP A 248 21.08 7.34 -8.12
CA ASP A 248 22.27 7.60 -8.94
C ASP A 248 23.28 8.51 -8.23
N ALA A 249 22.77 9.52 -7.52
CA ALA A 249 23.59 10.45 -6.75
C ALA A 249 24.05 9.90 -5.38
N GLY A 250 23.59 8.70 -4.98
CA GLY A 250 23.88 8.10 -3.67
C GLY A 250 23.35 8.92 -2.50
N GLN A 251 22.24 9.64 -2.67
CA GLN A 251 21.53 10.37 -1.62
C GLN A 251 20.75 9.44 -0.69
N ILE A 252 20.39 8.25 -1.18
CA ILE A 252 19.81 7.16 -0.39
C ILE A 252 20.60 5.88 -0.61
N SER A 253 20.59 4.99 0.38
CA SER A 253 21.34 3.72 0.31
C SER A 253 20.59 2.63 -0.47
N GLY A 254 19.29 2.76 -0.66
CA GLY A 254 18.46 1.81 -1.40
C GLY A 254 16.98 2.12 -1.26
N ALA A 255 16.15 1.36 -1.98
CA ALA A 255 14.71 1.55 -2.05
C ALA A 255 13.95 0.22 -2.00
N GLY A 256 12.92 0.13 -1.14
CA GLY A 256 11.99 -1.00 -1.07
C GLY A 256 10.56 -0.52 -1.33
N PHE A 257 9.98 -0.92 -2.44
CA PHE A 257 8.68 -0.44 -2.89
C PHE A 257 7.73 -1.61 -3.18
N ASP A 258 6.49 -1.47 -2.75
CA ASP A 258 5.41 -2.40 -3.10
C ASP A 258 4.39 -1.74 -4.06
N VAL A 259 4.57 -0.46 -4.36
CA VAL A 259 3.63 0.37 -5.12
C VAL A 259 4.34 1.28 -6.11
N THR A 260 3.66 1.63 -7.22
CA THR A 260 4.16 2.55 -8.25
C THR A 260 3.10 3.60 -8.64
N ASP A 261 3.52 4.72 -9.22
CA ASP A 261 2.58 5.72 -9.77
C ASP A 261 2.08 5.21 -11.14
N GLY A 262 0.92 4.55 -11.11
CA GLY A 262 0.40 3.74 -12.22
C GLY A 262 0.73 2.25 -12.02
N GLU A 263 -0.31 1.43 -11.87
CA GLU A 263 -0.23 -0.01 -11.63
C GLU A 263 -1.11 -0.80 -12.61
N PRO A 264 -0.53 -1.77 -13.35
CA PRO A 264 0.89 -2.12 -13.41
C PRO A 264 1.75 -1.01 -14.04
N PRO A 265 3.04 -0.88 -13.64
CA PRO A 265 3.95 0.13 -14.18
C PRO A 265 4.23 -0.11 -15.67
N ALA A 266 4.39 0.97 -16.43
CA ALA A 266 4.85 0.88 -17.81
C ALA A 266 6.30 0.35 -17.86
N ALA A 267 6.62 -0.40 -18.94
CA ALA A 267 7.93 -1.04 -19.05
C ALA A 267 9.11 -0.05 -19.05
N ASP A 268 8.88 1.18 -19.48
CA ASP A 268 9.84 2.29 -19.53
C ASP A 268 9.73 3.25 -18.34
N SER A 269 8.92 2.93 -17.33
CA SER A 269 8.77 3.75 -16.12
C SER A 269 10.08 3.85 -15.31
N PRO A 270 10.28 4.92 -14.54
CA PRO A 270 11.46 5.04 -13.65
C PRO A 270 11.63 3.83 -12.74
N MET A 271 10.53 3.33 -12.16
CA MET A 271 10.56 2.18 -11.26
C MET A 271 11.07 0.91 -11.95
N MET A 272 10.67 0.66 -13.20
CA MET A 272 11.14 -0.50 -13.96
C MET A 272 12.62 -0.37 -14.37
N ARG A 273 13.11 0.84 -14.63
CA ARG A 273 14.54 1.07 -14.91
C ARG A 273 15.44 0.78 -13.72
N ILE A 274 14.97 1.05 -12.49
CA ILE A 274 15.76 0.82 -11.27
C ILE A 274 15.52 -0.55 -10.64
N ALA A 275 14.49 -1.29 -11.05
CA ALA A 275 14.06 -2.54 -10.41
C ALA A 275 15.14 -3.65 -10.38
N SER A 276 16.08 -3.63 -11.32
CA SER A 276 17.19 -4.60 -11.39
C SER A 276 18.41 -4.24 -10.54
N ARG A 277 18.42 -3.09 -9.88
CA ARG A 277 19.55 -2.67 -9.03
C ARG A 277 19.61 -3.51 -7.76
N GLU A 278 20.80 -3.86 -7.32
CA GLU A 278 21.03 -4.70 -6.12
C GLU A 278 20.49 -4.09 -4.82
N ASN A 279 20.39 -2.76 -4.77
CA ASN A 279 19.86 -1.99 -3.63
C ASN A 279 18.40 -1.55 -3.82
N VAL A 280 17.67 -2.15 -4.76
CA VAL A 280 16.24 -1.88 -4.99
C VAL A 280 15.46 -3.18 -4.93
N ILE A 281 14.33 -3.17 -4.22
CA ILE A 281 13.36 -4.26 -4.23
C ILE A 281 12.00 -3.66 -4.59
N LEU A 282 11.40 -4.16 -5.68
CA LEU A 282 10.04 -3.84 -6.10
C LEU A 282 9.17 -5.09 -6.02
N THR A 283 8.03 -4.99 -5.33
CA THR A 283 7.02 -6.04 -5.26
C THR A 283 5.69 -5.56 -5.85
N PRO A 284 4.84 -6.44 -6.40
CA PRO A 284 3.71 -6.05 -7.24
C PRO A 284 2.43 -5.78 -6.43
N HIS A 285 2.47 -4.83 -5.49
CA HIS A 285 1.37 -4.41 -4.61
C HIS A 285 0.75 -5.57 -3.82
N VAL A 286 1.59 -6.35 -3.15
CA VAL A 286 1.22 -7.55 -2.38
C VAL A 286 1.45 -7.42 -0.87
N ALA A 287 1.89 -6.28 -0.37
CA ALA A 287 2.13 -6.08 1.06
C ALA A 287 0.89 -6.35 1.93
N TRP A 288 -0.30 -6.22 1.37
CA TRP A 288 -1.59 -6.49 2.02
C TRP A 288 -2.03 -7.95 1.92
N ALA A 289 -1.40 -8.78 1.09
CA ALA A 289 -1.95 -10.00 0.50
C ALA A 289 -1.58 -11.29 1.24
N SER A 290 -1.46 -11.27 2.58
CA SER A 290 -1.36 -12.54 3.32
C SER A 290 -2.70 -13.29 3.28
N ARG A 291 -2.65 -14.63 3.38
CA ARG A 291 -3.85 -15.48 3.40
C ARG A 291 -4.85 -15.01 4.46
N GLU A 292 -4.35 -14.75 5.66
CA GLU A 292 -5.15 -14.30 6.81
C GLU A 292 -5.77 -12.92 6.56
N ALA A 293 -5.01 -11.99 5.99
CA ALA A 293 -5.48 -10.65 5.72
C ALA A 293 -6.55 -10.63 4.62
N ILE A 294 -6.34 -11.38 3.52
CA ILE A 294 -7.33 -11.47 2.43
C ILE A 294 -8.61 -12.14 2.93
N GLN A 295 -8.53 -13.18 3.77
CA GLN A 295 -9.72 -13.82 4.32
C GLN A 295 -10.46 -12.86 5.27
N ALA A 296 -9.76 -12.17 6.17
CA ALA A 296 -10.36 -11.17 7.05
C ALA A 296 -11.02 -10.02 6.27
N LEU A 297 -10.42 -9.62 5.14
CA LEU A 297 -11.02 -8.66 4.22
C LEU A 297 -12.32 -9.19 3.63
N ALA A 298 -12.32 -10.44 3.12
CA ALA A 298 -13.50 -11.06 2.50
C ALA A 298 -14.64 -11.23 3.51
N ASP A 299 -14.32 -11.64 4.74
CA ASP A 299 -15.32 -11.78 5.81
C ASP A 299 -15.92 -10.42 6.18
N GLN A 300 -15.10 -9.39 6.35
CA GLN A 300 -15.57 -8.04 6.66
C GLN A 300 -16.39 -7.42 5.52
N LEU A 301 -16.05 -7.74 4.27
CA LEU A 301 -16.81 -7.31 3.09
C LEU A 301 -18.26 -7.77 3.15
N ILE A 302 -18.46 -9.05 3.39
CA ILE A 302 -19.81 -9.63 3.48
C ILE A 302 -20.55 -9.13 4.73
N GLU A 303 -19.86 -9.02 5.88
CA GLU A 303 -20.46 -8.42 7.08
C GLU A 303 -20.90 -6.95 6.86
N ASN A 304 -20.13 -6.15 6.12
CA ASN A 304 -20.52 -4.78 5.79
C ASN A 304 -21.84 -4.74 5.00
N ILE A 305 -22.03 -5.65 4.04
CA ILE A 305 -23.27 -5.78 3.26
C ILE A 305 -24.43 -6.20 4.17
N GLU A 306 -24.25 -7.22 5.00
CA GLU A 306 -25.27 -7.69 5.93
C GLU A 306 -25.70 -6.61 6.93
N LEU A 307 -24.75 -5.91 7.52
CA LEU A 307 -25.00 -4.83 8.46
C LEU A 307 -25.73 -3.63 7.80
N PHE A 308 -25.40 -3.33 6.54
CA PHE A 308 -26.10 -2.28 5.79
C PHE A 308 -27.59 -2.60 5.68
N PHE A 309 -27.95 -3.82 5.28
CA PHE A 309 -29.37 -4.22 5.15
C PHE A 309 -30.06 -4.44 6.50
N ALA A 310 -29.30 -4.68 7.58
CA ALA A 310 -29.82 -4.70 8.94
C ALA A 310 -30.05 -3.30 9.55
N GLY A 311 -29.81 -2.21 8.80
CA GLY A 311 -29.94 -0.83 9.27
C GLY A 311 -28.82 -0.40 10.24
N LYS A 312 -27.70 -1.11 10.27
CA LYS A 312 -26.53 -0.85 11.13
C LYS A 312 -25.26 -0.71 10.30
N PRO A 313 -25.20 0.18 9.30
CA PRO A 313 -24.05 0.30 8.41
C PRO A 313 -22.78 0.66 9.19
N ARG A 314 -21.65 0.08 8.77
CA ARG A 314 -20.32 0.38 9.32
C ARG A 314 -19.31 0.67 8.21
N ASN A 315 -18.16 1.24 8.58
CA ASN A 315 -17.07 1.56 7.67
C ASN A 315 -17.50 2.43 6.48
N LEU A 316 -18.51 3.28 6.69
CA LEU A 316 -18.95 4.23 5.67
C LEU A 316 -17.85 5.23 5.35
N VAL A 317 -17.81 5.65 4.07
CA VAL A 317 -16.87 6.61 3.50
C VAL A 317 -17.66 7.69 2.77
N GLY A 318 -17.33 8.97 2.96
CA GLY A 318 -17.96 10.11 2.29
C GLY A 318 -18.81 10.99 3.19
#